data_7ef1a86b5f9b9fef3d14d63e0e2fd36e
#
_entry.id   7ef1a86b5f9b9fef3d14d63e0e2fd36e
#
_cell.length_a   1.000
_cell.length_b   1.000
_cell.length_c   1.000
_cell.angle_alpha   90.00
_cell.angle_beta   90.00
_cell.angle_gamma   90.00
#
_symmetry.space_group_name_H-M   'P 1'
#
loop_
_entity.id
_entity.type
_entity.pdbx_description
1 polymer ?
#
loop_
_entity_poly.entity_id
_entity_poly.type
_entity_poly.pdbx_seq_one_letter_code
_entity_poly.pdbx_strand_id
1 'polypeptide(L)'
;MNLIKGSLLASLLCISPLCNAHFDDIGAKTRAKIESIIDEYVSTHPEIIIRAMQKLEHDEQAIQANNVKNAGIALRNDNTLPQVNTSKAKHYIIEFFDFNCGYCKVLEPMFEKALKEFDLQIIYVNIPIIKEESSQSAVFAQAVYNVDKKAYFKFHKYFMTPGYKSSDTDTLKKLCKEYNVEFDKVLAELKSKRPHERITKSIAQSSNLKISGTPYLIIDGKELRGAFRDYSQLKALLED
;
A
#
# COMPACT_ATOMS: atom_id res chain seq x y z
N MET A 1 17.12 -75.01 24.88
CA MET A 1 16.11 -76.08 24.52
C MET A 1 14.76 -75.47 24.90
N ASN A 2 13.93 -75.34 23.99
CA ASN A 2 12.54 -74.90 23.90
C ASN A 2 12.29 -73.64 23.07
N LEU A 3 11.95 -73.93 21.83
CA LEU A 3 11.34 -73.04 20.85
C LEU A 3 9.91 -72.66 21.29
N ILE A 4 9.60 -71.35 21.22
CA ILE A 4 8.19 -70.93 21.22
C ILE A 4 7.98 -70.23 19.88
N LYS A 5 7.18 -70.88 19.03
CA LYS A 5 6.66 -70.36 17.77
C LYS A 5 5.58 -69.33 18.09
N GLY A 6 5.86 -68.05 17.77
CA GLY A 6 4.85 -66.98 17.80
C GLY A 6 4.27 -66.80 16.41
N SER A 7 3.00 -67.05 16.26
CA SER A 7 2.21 -66.89 15.04
C SER A 7 2.00 -65.44 14.74
N LEU A 8 2.47 -64.92 13.57
CA LEU A 8 2.13 -63.60 13.03
C LEU A 8 0.70 -63.69 12.44
N LEU A 9 -0.25 -63.05 13.10
CA LEU A 9 -1.54 -62.69 12.49
C LEU A 9 -1.29 -61.44 11.60
N ALA A 10 -1.32 -61.67 10.29
CA ALA A 10 -1.39 -60.59 9.31
C ALA A 10 -2.81 -60.04 9.27
N SER A 11 -3.06 -58.90 9.91
CA SER A 11 -4.29 -58.13 9.73
C SER A 11 -4.29 -57.45 8.39
N LEU A 12 -5.08 -57.97 7.44
CA LEU A 12 -5.39 -57.33 6.15
C LEU A 12 -6.23 -56.09 6.43
N LEU A 13 -5.61 -54.92 6.43
CA LEU A 13 -6.30 -53.65 6.33
C LEU A 13 -6.87 -53.52 4.91
N CYS A 14 -8.18 -53.74 4.77
CA CYS A 14 -8.92 -53.32 3.59
C CYS A 14 -8.90 -51.79 3.49
N ILE A 15 -7.97 -51.23 2.72
CA ILE A 15 -8.01 -49.83 2.29
C ILE A 15 -9.10 -49.79 1.23
N SER A 16 -10.30 -49.34 1.62
CA SER A 16 -11.33 -48.96 0.67
C SER A 16 -10.79 -47.83 -0.18
N PRO A 17 -10.81 -47.93 -1.53
CA PRO A 17 -10.49 -46.77 -2.35
C PRO A 17 -11.57 -45.71 -2.11
N LEU A 18 -11.21 -44.64 -1.43
CA LEU A 18 -11.99 -43.40 -1.42
C LEU A 18 -12.28 -43.06 -2.86
N CYS A 19 -13.56 -43.13 -3.20
CA CYS A 19 -14.11 -42.77 -4.50
C CYS A 19 -13.78 -41.30 -4.77
N ASN A 20 -12.64 -41.03 -5.40
CA ASN A 20 -12.41 -39.79 -6.10
C ASN A 20 -13.44 -39.79 -7.23
N ALA A 21 -14.57 -39.13 -7.02
CA ALA A 21 -15.48 -38.79 -8.09
C ALA A 21 -14.74 -37.88 -9.05
N HIS A 22 -14.03 -38.47 -9.99
CA HIS A 22 -13.44 -37.79 -11.12
C HIS A 22 -14.59 -37.32 -11.99
N PHE A 23 -14.69 -36.01 -12.19
CA PHE A 23 -15.62 -35.37 -13.10
C PHE A 23 -15.34 -35.72 -14.59
N ASP A 24 -14.43 -36.65 -14.84
CA ASP A 24 -13.96 -37.02 -16.19
C ASP A 24 -14.81 -38.07 -16.92
N ASP A 25 -15.91 -38.53 -16.33
CA ASP A 25 -16.73 -39.62 -16.91
C ASP A 25 -17.99 -39.14 -17.65
N ILE A 26 -18.00 -37.92 -18.14
CA ILE A 26 -19.00 -37.48 -19.09
C ILE A 26 -18.51 -37.87 -20.49
N GLY A 27 -19.07 -38.90 -21.07
CA GLY A 27 -18.65 -39.36 -22.41
C GLY A 27 -18.62 -38.22 -23.44
N ALA A 28 -17.68 -38.27 -24.39
CA ALA A 28 -17.37 -37.18 -25.33
C ALA A 28 -18.60 -36.59 -26.03
N LYS A 29 -19.59 -37.42 -26.39
CA LYS A 29 -20.87 -36.98 -27.01
C LYS A 29 -21.67 -36.11 -26.05
N THR A 30 -21.74 -36.46 -24.77
CA THR A 30 -22.49 -35.68 -23.76
C THR A 30 -21.81 -34.36 -23.50
N ARG A 31 -20.46 -34.33 -23.41
CA ARG A 31 -19.66 -33.11 -23.28
C ARG A 31 -19.92 -32.15 -24.44
N ALA A 32 -19.81 -32.64 -25.70
CA ALA A 32 -20.06 -31.80 -26.90
C ALA A 32 -21.48 -31.24 -26.92
N LYS A 33 -22.47 -32.01 -26.47
CA LYS A 33 -23.87 -31.53 -26.40
C LYS A 33 -24.04 -30.45 -25.33
N ILE A 34 -23.40 -30.60 -24.16
CA ILE A 34 -23.40 -29.57 -23.09
C ILE A 34 -22.72 -28.29 -23.58
N GLU A 35 -21.54 -28.39 -24.20
CA GLU A 35 -20.84 -27.24 -24.79
C GLU A 35 -21.68 -26.52 -25.81
N SER A 36 -22.37 -27.23 -26.73
CA SER A 36 -23.27 -26.64 -27.71
C SER A 36 -24.45 -25.91 -27.05
N ILE A 37 -25.03 -26.48 -25.97
CA ILE A 37 -26.14 -25.85 -25.24
C ILE A 37 -25.65 -24.57 -24.53
N ILE A 38 -24.46 -24.60 -23.94
CA ILE A 38 -23.87 -23.43 -23.29
C ILE A 38 -23.60 -22.33 -24.32
N ASP A 39 -23.01 -22.68 -25.46
CA ASP A 39 -22.71 -21.74 -26.55
C ASP A 39 -23.98 -21.07 -27.08
N GLU A 40 -25.04 -21.85 -27.36
CA GLU A 40 -26.33 -21.34 -27.79
C GLU A 40 -26.95 -20.43 -26.72
N TYR A 41 -26.93 -20.87 -25.45
CA TYR A 41 -27.51 -20.13 -24.35
C TYR A 41 -26.79 -18.80 -24.10
N VAL A 42 -25.45 -18.78 -24.09
CA VAL A 42 -24.68 -17.56 -23.93
C VAL A 42 -24.83 -16.62 -25.10
N SER A 43 -24.90 -17.16 -26.35
CA SER A 43 -25.10 -16.36 -27.57
C SER A 43 -26.47 -15.71 -27.63
N THR A 44 -27.49 -16.38 -27.09
CA THR A 44 -28.88 -15.86 -27.08
C THR A 44 -29.18 -15.01 -25.83
N HIS A 45 -28.34 -15.10 -24.78
CA HIS A 45 -28.51 -14.36 -23.52
C HIS A 45 -27.20 -13.63 -23.11
N PRO A 46 -26.71 -12.68 -23.94
CA PRO A 46 -25.44 -11.99 -23.68
C PRO A 46 -25.46 -11.18 -22.38
N GLU A 47 -26.62 -10.81 -21.87
CA GLU A 47 -26.77 -10.11 -20.60
C GLU A 47 -26.26 -10.90 -19.39
N ILE A 48 -26.13 -12.22 -19.50
CA ILE A 48 -25.54 -13.05 -18.42
C ILE A 48 -24.08 -12.72 -18.21
N ILE A 49 -23.31 -12.56 -19.29
CA ILE A 49 -21.91 -12.16 -19.24
C ILE A 49 -21.79 -10.75 -18.63
N ILE A 50 -22.65 -9.82 -19.07
CA ILE A 50 -22.66 -8.45 -18.54
C ILE A 50 -22.93 -8.46 -17.04
N ARG A 51 -23.94 -9.20 -16.58
CA ARG A 51 -24.25 -9.32 -15.14
C ARG A 51 -23.12 -9.97 -14.33
N ALA A 52 -22.48 -11.00 -14.88
CA ALA A 52 -21.35 -11.66 -14.24
C ALA A 52 -20.16 -10.69 -14.08
N MET A 53 -19.85 -9.91 -15.12
CA MET A 53 -18.80 -8.89 -15.09
C MET A 53 -19.13 -7.78 -14.09
N GLN A 54 -20.35 -7.26 -14.08
CA GLN A 54 -20.79 -6.24 -13.12
C GLN A 54 -20.70 -6.73 -11.68
N LYS A 55 -21.09 -8.00 -11.43
CA LYS A 55 -20.94 -8.60 -10.10
C LYS A 55 -19.47 -8.71 -9.69
N LEU A 56 -18.59 -9.17 -10.56
CA LEU A 56 -17.17 -9.28 -10.31
C LEU A 56 -16.56 -7.90 -9.99
N GLU A 57 -16.89 -6.89 -10.79
CA GLU A 57 -16.43 -5.51 -10.58
C GLU A 57 -16.89 -4.95 -9.22
N HIS A 58 -18.17 -5.15 -8.88
CA HIS A 58 -18.71 -4.75 -7.58
C HIS A 58 -18.00 -5.46 -6.42
N ASP A 59 -17.78 -6.78 -6.53
CA ASP A 59 -17.09 -7.56 -5.50
C ASP A 59 -15.62 -7.09 -5.35
N GLU A 60 -14.91 -6.81 -6.45
CA GLU A 60 -13.55 -6.26 -6.44
C GLU A 60 -13.50 -4.86 -5.80
N GLN A 61 -14.45 -3.99 -6.09
CA GLN A 61 -14.56 -2.67 -5.48
C GLN A 61 -14.77 -2.77 -3.97
N ALA A 62 -15.62 -3.68 -3.51
CA ALA A 62 -15.87 -3.90 -2.09
C ALA A 62 -14.60 -4.43 -1.37
N ILE A 63 -13.87 -5.35 -1.98
CA ILE A 63 -12.59 -5.85 -1.45
C ILE A 63 -11.58 -4.70 -1.38
N GLN A 64 -11.45 -3.90 -2.44
CA GLN A 64 -10.53 -2.76 -2.48
C GLN A 64 -10.87 -1.74 -1.39
N ALA A 65 -12.12 -1.36 -1.23
CA ALA A 65 -12.56 -0.43 -0.18
C ALA A 65 -12.21 -0.94 1.23
N ASN A 66 -12.39 -2.23 1.50
CA ASN A 66 -11.98 -2.84 2.76
C ASN A 66 -10.46 -2.82 2.95
N ASN A 67 -9.68 -3.11 1.90
CA ASN A 67 -8.22 -3.06 1.96
C ASN A 67 -7.72 -1.64 2.25
N VAL A 68 -8.30 -0.63 1.61
CA VAL A 68 -7.99 0.80 1.85
C VAL A 68 -8.31 1.19 3.28
N LYS A 69 -9.50 0.84 3.78
CA LYS A 69 -9.90 1.13 5.15
C LYS A 69 -8.96 0.50 6.18
N ASN A 70 -8.63 -0.79 6.01
CA ASN A 70 -7.75 -1.52 6.91
C ASN A 70 -6.31 -0.96 6.87
N ALA A 71 -5.81 -0.63 5.67
CA ALA A 71 -4.52 0.04 5.51
C ALA A 71 -4.52 1.41 6.18
N GLY A 72 -5.59 2.19 6.04
CA GLY A 72 -5.77 3.46 6.70
C GLY A 72 -5.63 3.35 8.22
N ILE A 73 -6.31 2.39 8.84
CA ILE A 73 -6.20 2.14 10.29
C ILE A 73 -4.79 1.75 10.70
N ALA A 74 -4.14 0.87 9.93
CA ALA A 74 -2.78 0.40 10.23
C ALA A 74 -1.73 1.50 10.09
N LEU A 75 -1.77 2.28 9.00
CA LEU A 75 -0.82 3.36 8.72
C LEU A 75 -1.00 4.54 9.67
N ARG A 76 -2.24 4.87 10.05
CA ARG A 76 -2.56 5.92 11.03
C ARG A 76 -1.87 5.70 12.37
N ASN A 77 -1.65 4.45 12.76
CA ASN A 77 -1.03 4.06 14.02
C ASN A 77 0.46 3.68 13.89
N ASP A 78 1.05 3.74 12.69
CA ASP A 78 2.46 3.39 12.46
C ASP A 78 3.38 4.57 12.79
N ASN A 79 3.92 4.60 14.02
CA ASN A 79 4.82 5.65 14.51
C ASN A 79 6.19 5.68 13.81
N THR A 80 6.47 4.73 12.92
CA THR A 80 7.69 4.72 12.08
C THR A 80 7.54 5.59 10.84
N LEU A 81 6.31 6.02 10.52
CA LEU A 81 6.01 6.93 9.42
C LEU A 81 6.07 8.38 9.88
N PRO A 82 6.58 9.30 9.05
CA PRO A 82 6.47 10.73 9.29
C PRO A 82 5.00 11.15 9.38
N GLN A 83 4.65 11.89 10.42
CA GLN A 83 3.28 12.31 10.64
C GLN A 83 3.19 13.63 11.42
N VAL A 84 2.18 14.43 11.09
CA VAL A 84 1.77 15.61 11.84
C VAL A 84 0.57 15.24 12.68
N ASN A 85 0.57 15.64 13.96
CA ASN A 85 -0.42 15.28 14.98
C ASN A 85 -0.45 13.77 15.28
N THR A 86 -1.51 13.30 15.92
CA THR A 86 -1.60 11.92 16.41
C THR A 86 -2.87 11.25 15.91
N SER A 87 -2.94 9.92 16.06
CA SER A 87 -4.10 9.11 15.69
C SER A 87 -5.38 9.43 16.53
N LYS A 88 -5.31 10.39 17.46
CA LYS A 88 -6.48 10.90 18.22
C LYS A 88 -7.23 11.98 17.46
N ALA A 89 -6.65 12.58 16.41
CA ALA A 89 -7.32 13.59 15.60
C ALA A 89 -8.63 13.05 15.01
N LYS A 90 -9.61 13.92 14.83
CA LYS A 90 -10.92 13.56 14.27
C LYS A 90 -10.79 13.01 12.86
N HIS A 91 -10.00 13.70 12.02
CA HIS A 91 -9.76 13.36 10.61
C HIS A 91 -8.33 12.88 10.38
N TYR A 92 -8.12 12.15 9.31
CA TYR A 92 -6.78 11.79 8.88
C TYR A 92 -6.63 11.74 7.36
N ILE A 93 -5.44 12.14 6.91
CA ILE A 93 -4.99 11.99 5.53
C ILE A 93 -3.72 11.15 5.54
N ILE A 94 -3.67 10.10 4.73
CA ILE A 94 -2.46 9.37 4.42
C ILE A 94 -2.10 9.70 2.98
N GLU A 95 -0.92 10.25 2.77
CA GLU A 95 -0.41 10.54 1.43
C GLU A 95 0.69 9.56 1.05
N PHE A 96 0.44 8.78 0.00
CA PHE A 96 1.51 8.09 -0.71
C PHE A 96 2.08 9.05 -1.75
N PHE A 97 3.35 9.40 -1.58
CA PHE A 97 3.96 10.49 -2.33
C PHE A 97 5.40 10.18 -2.77
N ASP A 98 5.91 10.98 -3.69
CA ASP A 98 7.30 11.02 -4.10
C ASP A 98 7.77 12.48 -4.11
N PHE A 99 8.96 12.77 -3.58
CA PHE A 99 9.52 14.13 -3.57
C PHE A 99 9.70 14.75 -4.97
N ASN A 100 9.77 13.92 -6.03
CA ASN A 100 9.82 14.38 -7.42
C ASN A 100 8.45 14.51 -8.08
N CYS A 101 7.36 14.21 -7.36
CA CYS A 101 6.00 14.33 -7.88
C CYS A 101 5.53 15.79 -7.87
N GLY A 102 5.27 16.36 -9.05
CA GLY A 102 4.77 17.73 -9.17
C GLY A 102 3.41 17.93 -8.53
N TYR A 103 2.50 16.96 -8.66
CA TYR A 103 1.17 17.03 -8.08
C TYR A 103 1.17 16.89 -6.56
N CYS A 104 2.11 16.13 -5.96
CA CYS A 104 2.28 16.08 -4.52
C CYS A 104 2.69 17.46 -3.97
N LYS A 105 3.58 18.17 -4.69
CA LYS A 105 3.99 19.53 -4.31
C LYS A 105 2.84 20.54 -4.30
N VAL A 106 1.84 20.36 -5.16
CA VAL A 106 0.63 21.19 -5.19
C VAL A 106 -0.25 20.97 -3.96
N LEU A 107 -0.22 19.79 -3.34
CA LEU A 107 -1.02 19.46 -2.15
C LEU A 107 -0.47 20.10 -0.87
N GLU A 108 0.84 20.34 -0.77
CA GLU A 108 1.48 20.85 0.46
C GLU A 108 0.79 22.10 1.05
N PRO A 109 0.56 23.20 0.28
CA PRO A 109 -0.11 24.37 0.82
C PRO A 109 -1.56 24.10 1.22
N MET A 110 -2.22 23.12 0.58
CA MET A 110 -3.58 22.72 0.94
C MET A 110 -3.59 21.97 2.28
N PHE A 111 -2.63 21.11 2.49
CA PHE A 111 -2.44 20.38 3.76
C PHE A 111 -2.08 21.33 4.90
N GLU A 112 -1.16 22.29 4.67
CA GLU A 112 -0.83 23.32 5.65
C GLU A 112 -2.07 24.14 6.08
N LYS A 113 -2.97 24.40 5.14
CA LYS A 113 -4.24 25.11 5.40
C LYS A 113 -5.22 24.22 6.17
N ALA A 114 -5.40 22.97 5.73
CA ALA A 114 -6.29 22.01 6.39
C ALA A 114 -5.89 21.75 7.86
N LEU A 115 -4.59 21.64 8.14
CA LEU A 115 -4.08 21.50 9.52
C LEU A 115 -4.41 22.67 10.45
N LYS A 116 -4.70 23.86 9.91
CA LYS A 116 -5.11 25.02 10.70
C LYS A 116 -6.61 25.09 10.93
N GLU A 117 -7.40 24.49 10.03
CA GLU A 117 -8.85 24.56 10.04
C GLU A 117 -9.51 23.34 10.70
N PHE A 118 -8.84 22.19 10.71
CA PHE A 118 -9.38 20.91 11.15
C PHE A 118 -8.51 20.22 12.20
N ASP A 119 -9.14 19.43 13.07
CA ASP A 119 -8.44 18.46 13.92
C ASP A 119 -8.02 17.27 13.04
N LEU A 120 -6.86 17.39 12.44
CA LEU A 120 -6.37 16.58 11.34
C LEU A 120 -5.00 15.97 11.64
N GLN A 121 -4.86 14.68 11.40
CA GLN A 121 -3.57 13.97 11.31
C GLN A 121 -3.18 13.81 9.84
N ILE A 122 -1.92 14.08 9.50
CA ILE A 122 -1.37 13.76 8.17
C ILE A 122 -0.21 12.77 8.34
N ILE A 123 -0.27 11.68 7.58
CA ILE A 123 0.76 10.62 7.55
C ILE A 123 1.37 10.59 6.16
N TYR A 124 2.69 10.68 6.10
CA TYR A 124 3.46 10.69 4.85
C TYR A 124 4.10 9.33 4.59
N VAL A 125 3.68 8.67 3.50
CA VAL A 125 4.19 7.38 3.05
C VAL A 125 4.98 7.59 1.77
N ASN A 126 6.30 7.71 1.88
CA ASN A 126 7.13 7.91 0.69
C ASN A 126 7.24 6.62 -0.13
N ILE A 127 6.90 6.71 -1.42
CA ILE A 127 7.07 5.67 -2.44
C ILE A 127 7.84 6.25 -3.62
N PRO A 128 9.17 6.06 -3.66
CA PRO A 128 10.05 6.69 -4.64
C PRO A 128 9.96 5.97 -5.99
N ILE A 129 8.99 6.37 -6.83
CA ILE A 129 8.66 5.70 -8.11
C ILE A 129 8.84 6.59 -9.35
N ILE A 130 9.14 7.89 -9.17
CA ILE A 130 9.17 8.86 -10.29
C ILE A 130 10.54 8.89 -10.96
N LYS A 131 11.62 8.90 -10.17
CA LYS A 131 13.01 8.99 -10.65
C LYS A 131 13.93 8.14 -9.79
N GLU A 132 15.12 7.84 -10.30
CA GLU A 132 16.14 7.12 -9.54
C GLU A 132 16.55 7.89 -8.27
N GLU A 133 16.72 9.21 -8.38
CA GLU A 133 17.07 10.07 -7.24
C GLU A 133 15.98 10.16 -6.17
N SER A 134 14.74 9.78 -6.51
CA SER A 134 13.65 9.73 -5.53
C SER A 134 13.96 8.80 -4.36
N SER A 135 14.63 7.67 -4.64
CA SER A 135 15.03 6.71 -3.60
C SER A 135 16.03 7.31 -2.61
N GLN A 136 17.00 8.08 -3.09
CA GLN A 136 18.01 8.72 -2.23
C GLN A 136 17.37 9.73 -1.29
N SER A 137 16.51 10.61 -1.80
CA SER A 137 15.79 11.59 -0.98
C SER A 137 14.86 10.93 0.04
N ALA A 138 14.13 9.88 -0.37
CA ALA A 138 13.23 9.15 0.50
C ALA A 138 13.97 8.51 1.68
N VAL A 139 15.05 7.80 1.40
CA VAL A 139 15.87 7.11 2.41
C VAL A 139 16.56 8.12 3.34
N PHE A 140 17.10 9.21 2.78
CA PHE A 140 17.72 10.26 3.59
C PHE A 140 16.71 10.95 4.51
N ALA A 141 15.55 11.34 3.98
CA ALA A 141 14.49 11.97 4.78
C ALA A 141 14.01 11.02 5.90
N GLN A 142 13.85 9.72 5.61
CA GLN A 142 13.50 8.73 6.63
C GLN A 142 14.59 8.60 7.70
N ALA A 143 15.87 8.65 7.33
CA ALA A 143 16.97 8.65 8.29
C ALA A 143 16.92 9.89 9.20
N VAL A 144 16.64 11.06 8.64
CA VAL A 144 16.42 12.28 9.44
C VAL A 144 15.23 12.10 10.39
N TYR A 145 14.12 11.54 9.93
CA TYR A 145 12.94 11.30 10.78
C TYR A 145 13.27 10.38 11.98
N ASN A 146 14.09 9.36 11.76
CA ASN A 146 14.50 8.45 12.82
C ASN A 146 15.41 9.12 13.86
N VAL A 147 16.18 10.14 13.47
CA VAL A 147 17.07 10.92 14.35
C VAL A 147 16.31 12.07 15.01
N ASP A 148 15.56 12.84 14.26
CA ASP A 148 14.78 14.00 14.73
C ASP A 148 13.49 14.16 13.92
N LYS A 149 12.39 13.77 14.54
CA LYS A 149 11.05 13.85 13.92
C LYS A 149 10.64 15.27 13.55
N LYS A 150 11.05 16.29 14.33
CA LYS A 150 10.70 17.69 14.04
C LYS A 150 11.50 18.25 12.88
N ALA A 151 12.78 17.91 12.84
CA ALA A 151 13.65 18.35 11.74
C ALA A 151 13.23 17.74 10.40
N TYR A 152 12.65 16.52 10.39
CA TYR A 152 12.14 15.90 9.18
C TYR A 152 11.27 16.86 8.35
N PHE A 153 10.37 17.62 8.97
CA PHE A 153 9.44 18.49 8.22
C PHE A 153 10.13 19.67 7.54
N LYS A 154 11.31 20.09 8.02
CA LYS A 154 12.14 21.07 7.32
C LYS A 154 12.76 20.45 6.06
N PHE A 155 13.27 19.21 6.17
CA PHE A 155 13.79 18.46 5.02
C PHE A 155 12.66 18.10 4.04
N HIS A 156 11.50 17.69 4.52
CA HIS A 156 10.32 17.44 3.69
C HIS A 156 9.99 18.67 2.84
N LYS A 157 9.88 19.85 3.48
CA LYS A 157 9.64 21.11 2.78
C LYS A 157 10.72 21.44 1.74
N TYR A 158 12.00 21.20 2.06
CA TYR A 158 13.10 21.37 1.13
C TYR A 158 12.95 20.42 -0.08
N PHE A 159 12.73 19.13 0.13
CA PHE A 159 12.58 18.16 -0.94
C PHE A 159 11.30 18.34 -1.76
N MET A 160 10.27 18.97 -1.20
CA MET A 160 9.08 19.38 -1.94
C MET A 160 9.30 20.64 -2.79
N THR A 161 10.46 21.32 -2.69
CA THR A 161 10.78 22.45 -3.56
C THR A 161 11.20 21.97 -4.96
N PRO A 162 10.75 22.61 -6.06
CA PRO A 162 11.22 22.28 -7.38
C PRO A 162 12.75 22.44 -7.52
N GLY A 163 13.41 21.46 -8.15
CA GLY A 163 14.86 21.50 -8.41
C GLY A 163 15.75 21.27 -7.19
N TYR A 164 15.21 20.71 -6.11
CA TYR A 164 16.02 20.33 -4.94
C TYR A 164 17.15 19.36 -5.32
N LYS A 165 18.21 19.36 -4.51
CA LYS A 165 19.37 18.46 -4.69
C LYS A 165 19.43 17.46 -3.54
N SER A 166 19.25 16.18 -3.86
CA SER A 166 19.29 15.09 -2.88
C SER A 166 20.55 14.22 -2.91
N SER A 167 21.28 14.26 -4.02
CA SER A 167 22.49 13.46 -4.24
C SER A 167 23.79 14.15 -3.82
N ASP A 168 23.74 15.46 -3.54
CA ASP A 168 24.91 16.23 -3.14
C ASP A 168 25.10 16.19 -1.62
N THR A 169 26.07 15.40 -1.18
CA THR A 169 26.42 15.22 0.24
C THR A 169 26.75 16.55 0.94
N ASP A 170 27.39 17.49 0.25
CA ASP A 170 27.73 18.79 0.86
C ASP A 170 26.49 19.62 1.11
N THR A 171 25.52 19.58 0.18
CA THR A 171 24.20 20.22 0.36
C THR A 171 23.46 19.60 1.54
N LEU A 172 23.40 18.26 1.64
CA LEU A 172 22.73 17.57 2.75
C LEU A 172 23.39 17.87 4.10
N LYS A 173 24.74 17.96 4.14
CA LYS A 173 25.50 18.35 5.34
C LYS A 173 25.21 19.78 5.75
N LYS A 174 25.13 20.72 4.79
CA LYS A 174 24.75 22.12 5.07
C LYS A 174 23.34 22.22 5.62
N LEU A 175 22.37 21.50 5.04
CA LEU A 175 20.98 21.45 5.52
C LEU A 175 20.90 20.86 6.95
N CYS A 176 21.65 19.81 7.25
CA CYS A 176 21.72 19.27 8.60
C CYS A 176 22.20 20.33 9.60
N LYS A 177 23.24 21.09 9.25
CA LYS A 177 23.73 22.19 10.09
C LYS A 177 22.68 23.29 10.26
N GLU A 178 22.04 23.71 9.18
CA GLU A 178 21.01 24.75 9.17
C GLU A 178 19.79 24.37 10.00
N TYR A 179 19.38 23.10 9.94
CA TYR A 179 18.20 22.59 10.63
C TYR A 179 18.52 22.02 12.03
N ASN A 180 19.79 22.16 12.46
CA ASN A 180 20.29 21.70 13.76
C ASN A 180 20.15 20.18 13.96
N VAL A 181 20.52 19.40 12.95
CA VAL A 181 20.57 17.93 12.97
C VAL A 181 22.02 17.47 12.92
N GLU A 182 22.40 16.53 13.77
CA GLU A 182 23.74 15.95 13.74
C GLU A 182 23.91 15.02 12.54
N PHE A 183 24.66 15.47 11.53
CA PHE A 183 24.86 14.74 10.28
C PHE A 183 25.45 13.34 10.50
N ASP A 184 26.36 13.18 11.47
CA ASP A 184 26.97 11.87 11.80
C ASP A 184 25.92 10.89 12.34
N LYS A 185 24.90 11.35 13.07
CA LYS A 185 23.78 10.51 13.51
C LYS A 185 22.92 10.07 12.33
N VAL A 186 22.68 10.96 11.36
CA VAL A 186 21.97 10.61 10.12
C VAL A 186 22.76 9.58 9.31
N LEU A 187 24.09 9.73 9.20
CA LEU A 187 24.94 8.74 8.54
C LEU A 187 24.93 7.38 9.23
N ALA A 188 24.97 7.37 10.57
CA ALA A 188 24.87 6.13 11.35
C ALA A 188 23.50 5.46 11.12
N GLU A 189 22.43 6.24 11.03
CA GLU A 189 21.09 5.74 10.75
C GLU A 189 21.00 5.16 9.35
N LEU A 190 21.57 5.81 8.33
CA LEU A 190 21.65 5.27 6.97
C LEU A 190 22.39 3.92 6.92
N LYS A 191 23.47 3.77 7.69
CA LYS A 191 24.22 2.51 7.80
C LYS A 191 23.44 1.40 8.52
N SER A 192 22.47 1.73 9.37
CA SER A 192 21.63 0.77 10.09
C SER A 192 20.65 0.01 9.21
N LYS A 193 20.46 0.41 7.96
CA LYS A 193 19.49 -0.10 6.98
C LYS A 193 18.01 0.17 7.33
N ARG A 194 17.67 0.58 8.54
CA ARG A 194 16.27 0.86 8.96
C ARG A 194 15.53 1.81 8.02
N PRO A 195 16.12 2.93 7.54
CA PRO A 195 15.45 3.79 6.57
C PRO A 195 15.11 3.07 5.26
N HIS A 196 16.03 2.25 4.74
CA HIS A 196 15.80 1.46 3.52
C HIS A 196 14.67 0.44 3.71
N GLU A 197 14.67 -0.27 4.84
CA GLU A 197 13.62 -1.24 5.18
C GLU A 197 12.25 -0.56 5.30
N ARG A 198 12.20 0.66 5.88
CA ARG A 198 10.97 1.44 5.95
C ARG A 198 10.45 1.82 4.56
N ILE A 199 11.31 2.30 3.67
CA ILE A 199 10.92 2.64 2.29
C ILE A 199 10.48 1.39 1.52
N THR A 200 11.20 0.27 1.65
CA THR A 200 10.80 -1.01 1.05
C THR A 200 9.42 -1.45 1.53
N LYS A 201 9.13 -1.31 2.83
CA LYS A 201 7.81 -1.59 3.40
C LYS A 201 6.74 -0.67 2.82
N SER A 202 7.05 0.63 2.60
CA SER A 202 6.13 1.58 1.97
C SER A 202 5.78 1.17 0.53
N ILE A 203 6.77 0.74 -0.25
CA ILE A 203 6.58 0.23 -1.61
C ILE A 203 5.71 -1.05 -1.60
N ALA A 204 5.97 -1.99 -0.69
CA ALA A 204 5.15 -3.19 -0.57
C ALA A 204 3.69 -2.85 -0.19
N GLN A 205 3.50 -1.90 0.73
CA GLN A 205 2.16 -1.42 1.11
C GLN A 205 1.44 -0.78 -0.08
N SER A 206 2.13 0.03 -0.89
CA SER A 206 1.55 0.63 -2.09
C SER A 206 1.15 -0.42 -3.13
N SER A 207 1.96 -1.46 -3.33
CA SER A 207 1.66 -2.57 -4.24
C SER A 207 0.41 -3.35 -3.79
N ASN A 208 0.26 -3.62 -2.49
CA ASN A 208 -0.91 -4.30 -1.94
C ASN A 208 -2.20 -3.49 -2.13
N LEU A 209 -2.11 -2.17 -2.16
CA LEU A 209 -3.22 -1.25 -2.43
C LEU A 209 -3.42 -0.95 -3.92
N LYS A 210 -2.66 -1.61 -4.81
CA LYS A 210 -2.70 -1.39 -6.26
C LYS A 210 -2.45 0.08 -6.64
N ILE A 211 -1.55 0.76 -5.91
CA ILE A 211 -1.18 2.16 -6.16
C ILE A 211 -0.19 2.18 -7.33
N SER A 212 -0.55 2.84 -8.42
CA SER A 212 0.24 2.95 -9.65
C SER A 212 0.84 4.34 -9.89
N GLY A 213 0.60 5.30 -9.01
CA GLY A 213 1.09 6.67 -9.16
C GLY A 213 0.91 7.50 -7.90
N THR A 214 1.51 8.70 -7.90
CA THR A 214 1.43 9.67 -6.80
C THR A 214 0.86 11.01 -7.28
N PRO A 215 0.17 11.76 -6.41
CA PRO A 215 -0.23 11.38 -5.06
C PRO A 215 -1.38 10.35 -5.07
N TYR A 216 -1.38 9.48 -4.08
CA TYR A 216 -2.54 8.65 -3.74
C TYR A 216 -2.88 8.93 -2.28
N LEU A 217 -4.13 9.25 -2.02
CA LEU A 217 -4.59 9.67 -0.71
C LEU A 217 -5.57 8.66 -0.11
N ILE A 218 -5.48 8.46 1.20
CA ILE A 218 -6.54 7.85 1.99
C ILE A 218 -7.02 8.91 2.97
N ILE A 219 -8.28 9.34 2.82
CA ILE A 219 -8.91 10.36 3.67
C ILE A 219 -10.07 9.70 4.41
N ASP A 220 -9.95 9.60 5.72
CA ASP A 220 -10.97 8.97 6.60
C ASP A 220 -11.43 7.59 6.08
N GLY A 221 -10.50 6.80 5.52
CA GLY A 221 -10.74 5.45 5.00
C GLY A 221 -11.22 5.38 3.57
N LYS A 222 -11.40 6.50 2.87
CA LYS A 222 -11.77 6.57 1.46
C LYS A 222 -10.54 6.87 0.60
N GLU A 223 -10.37 6.16 -0.53
CA GLU A 223 -9.26 6.43 -1.46
C GLU A 223 -9.57 7.61 -2.39
N LEU A 224 -8.52 8.35 -2.74
CA LEU A 224 -8.53 9.36 -3.78
C LEU A 224 -7.23 9.27 -4.58
N ARG A 225 -7.34 9.19 -5.90
CA ARG A 225 -6.21 9.08 -6.82
C ARG A 225 -5.96 10.43 -7.49
N GLY A 226 -4.73 10.97 -7.34
CA GLY A 226 -4.34 12.27 -7.86
C GLY A 226 -4.53 13.40 -6.86
N ALA A 227 -4.26 14.63 -7.31
CA ALA A 227 -4.34 15.83 -6.50
C ALA A 227 -5.68 16.55 -6.67
N PHE A 228 -6.07 17.32 -5.66
CA PHE A 228 -7.19 18.26 -5.75
C PHE A 228 -6.85 19.40 -6.72
N ARG A 229 -7.85 19.94 -7.40
CA ARG A 229 -7.71 21.16 -8.23
C ARG A 229 -7.55 22.40 -7.35
N ASP A 230 -8.26 22.44 -6.25
CA ASP A 230 -8.24 23.53 -5.29
C ASP A 230 -8.57 23.04 -3.86
N TYR A 231 -8.37 23.92 -2.90
CA TYR A 231 -8.57 23.61 -1.49
C TYR A 231 -10.03 23.31 -1.12
N SER A 232 -11.02 23.84 -1.86
CA SER A 232 -12.43 23.64 -1.54
C SER A 232 -12.84 22.18 -1.64
N GLN A 233 -12.23 21.42 -2.56
CA GLN A 233 -12.47 19.99 -2.72
C GLN A 233 -11.97 19.18 -1.52
N LEU A 234 -10.75 19.49 -1.01
CA LEU A 234 -10.24 18.87 0.21
C LEU A 234 -11.11 19.24 1.42
N LYS A 235 -11.47 20.52 1.54
CA LYS A 235 -12.29 21.01 2.62
C LYS A 235 -13.64 20.29 2.70
N ALA A 236 -14.32 20.14 1.57
CA ALA A 236 -15.61 19.45 1.51
C ALA A 236 -15.54 18.01 2.01
N LEU A 237 -14.42 17.29 1.75
CA LEU A 237 -14.22 15.91 2.25
C LEU A 237 -13.96 15.84 3.76
N LEU A 238 -13.48 16.91 4.38
CA LEU A 238 -13.22 16.97 5.81
C LEU A 238 -14.42 17.56 6.61
N GLU A 239 -15.40 18.15 5.92
CA GLU A 239 -16.64 18.65 6.50
C GLU A 239 -17.77 17.59 6.55
N ASP A 240 -17.65 16.51 5.71
CA ASP A 240 -18.57 15.36 5.70
C ASP A 240 -18.33 14.44 6.92
#